data_6518053a28d1b767691a2a7698ff349d
#
_entry.id   6518053a28d1b767691a2a7698ff349d
#
_cell.length_a   1.000
_cell.length_b   1.000
_cell.length_c   1.000
_cell.angle_alpha   90.00
_cell.angle_beta   90.00
_cell.angle_gamma   90.00
#
_symmetry.space_group_name_H-M   'P 1'
#
loop_
_entity.id
_entity.type
_entity.pdbx_description
1 polymer ?
#
loop_
_entity_poly.entity_id
_entity_poly.type
_entity_poly.pdbx_seq_one_letter_code
_entity_poly.pdbx_strand_id
1 'polypeptide(L)'
;MQQPTETLPTGPEARQRVSALYQTHALALKKLAFLMTGDQPTAEDIVQDAFLGLCRRWPSLHETGNALGYLRASVLNGCRSVHRVRSRRRGITLDAPADSVSAEDIAVVGEANREVLAAIRRLPARQREAVVLRYYLDMTEDQAAQAMGVSRGTVKSATSRGLAALARLLEETK
;
A
#
# COMPACT_ATOMS: atom_id res chain seq x y z
N MET A 1 27.85 16.44 17.15
CA MET A 1 26.83 15.49 16.62
C MET A 1 25.61 16.31 16.29
N GLN A 2 25.51 16.80 15.04
CA GLN A 2 24.41 17.65 14.58
C GLN A 2 23.23 16.73 14.26
N GLN A 3 22.10 16.91 14.95
CA GLN A 3 20.83 16.30 14.58
C GLN A 3 20.43 16.84 13.21
N PRO A 4 19.95 16.00 12.26
CA PRO A 4 19.40 16.50 11.03
C PRO A 4 18.14 17.29 11.37
N THR A 5 18.18 18.59 11.16
CA THR A 5 17.02 19.48 11.21
C THR A 5 15.97 18.92 10.25
N GLU A 6 14.84 18.45 10.77
CA GLU A 6 13.67 18.07 9.99
C GLU A 6 13.24 19.27 9.15
N THR A 7 13.69 19.32 7.91
CA THR A 7 13.25 20.33 6.96
C THR A 7 11.83 19.98 6.50
N LEU A 8 10.86 20.50 7.26
CA LEU A 8 9.48 20.62 6.77
C LEU A 8 9.50 21.44 5.46
N PRO A 9 8.54 21.20 4.54
CA PRO A 9 8.47 21.93 3.29
C PRO A 9 8.55 23.42 3.55
N THR A 10 9.59 24.05 3.01
CA THR A 10 9.94 25.44 3.27
C THR A 10 8.98 26.33 2.47
N GLY A 11 7.98 26.90 3.15
CA GLY A 11 7.06 27.88 2.60
C GLY A 11 5.58 27.53 2.84
N PRO A 12 4.72 28.55 3.00
CA PRO A 12 3.29 28.35 3.26
C PRO A 12 2.59 27.59 2.10
N GLU A 13 3.00 27.82 0.87
CA GLU A 13 2.42 27.21 -0.33
C GLU A 13 2.74 25.69 -0.40
N ALA A 14 3.95 25.29 -0.09
CA ALA A 14 4.35 23.88 -0.04
C ALA A 14 3.58 23.12 1.04
N ARG A 15 3.43 23.70 2.23
CA ARG A 15 2.62 23.12 3.32
C ARG A 15 1.16 22.94 2.91
N GLN A 16 0.59 23.94 2.26
CA GLN A 16 -0.80 23.89 1.78
C GLN A 16 -1.00 22.78 0.74
N ARG A 17 -0.08 22.62 -0.20
CA ARG A 17 -0.13 21.55 -1.21
C ARG A 17 0.01 20.16 -0.60
N VAL A 18 0.94 19.97 0.34
CA VAL A 18 1.09 18.68 1.05
C VAL A 18 -0.15 18.38 1.89
N SER A 19 -0.72 19.39 2.57
CA SER A 19 -1.96 19.25 3.32
C SER A 19 -3.14 18.85 2.42
N ALA A 20 -3.28 19.44 1.24
CA ALA A 20 -4.29 19.07 0.27
C ALA A 20 -4.13 17.63 -0.22
N LEU A 21 -2.89 17.19 -0.49
CA LEU A 21 -2.59 15.80 -0.84
C LEU A 21 -2.97 14.84 0.30
N TYR A 22 -2.68 15.21 1.53
CA TYR A 22 -3.06 14.41 2.70
C TYR A 22 -4.58 14.28 2.81
N GLN A 23 -5.31 15.39 2.77
CA GLN A 23 -6.77 15.39 2.86
C GLN A 23 -7.42 14.56 1.75
N THR A 24 -6.88 14.62 0.53
CA THR A 24 -7.44 13.93 -0.63
C THR A 24 -7.09 12.45 -0.66
N HIS A 25 -5.87 12.07 -0.28
CA HIS A 25 -5.34 10.72 -0.57
C HIS A 25 -5.03 9.87 0.66
N ALA A 26 -4.92 10.45 1.87
CA ALA A 26 -4.48 9.70 3.05
C ALA A 26 -5.40 8.51 3.37
N LEU A 27 -6.72 8.68 3.25
CA LEU A 27 -7.67 7.59 3.52
C LEU A 27 -7.50 6.42 2.55
N ALA A 28 -7.37 6.70 1.25
CA ALA A 28 -7.15 5.65 0.24
C ALA A 28 -5.80 4.93 0.43
N LEU A 29 -4.75 5.68 0.79
CA LEU A 29 -3.43 5.12 1.08
C LEU A 29 -3.42 4.30 2.38
N LYS A 30 -4.13 4.71 3.43
CA LYS A 30 -4.30 3.93 4.67
C LYS A 30 -5.02 2.62 4.39
N LYS A 31 -6.11 2.65 3.61
CA LYS A 31 -6.82 1.43 3.20
C LYS A 31 -5.93 0.52 2.33
N LEU A 32 -5.15 1.07 1.39
CA LEU A 32 -4.14 0.31 0.65
C LEU A 32 -3.17 -0.40 1.59
N ALA A 33 -2.56 0.34 2.51
CA ALA A 33 -1.61 -0.20 3.47
C ALA A 33 -2.25 -1.28 4.37
N PHE A 34 -3.49 -1.07 4.80
CA PHE A 34 -4.27 -2.04 5.56
C PHE A 34 -4.55 -3.32 4.76
N LEU A 35 -4.98 -3.23 3.50
CA LEU A 35 -5.16 -4.39 2.62
C LEU A 35 -3.88 -5.19 2.44
N MET A 36 -2.73 -4.51 2.47
CA MET A 36 -1.41 -5.14 2.32
C MET A 36 -0.88 -5.76 3.61
N THR A 37 -1.04 -5.09 4.76
CA THR A 37 -0.42 -5.47 6.04
C THR A 37 -1.37 -6.19 7.00
N GLY A 38 -2.66 -5.87 6.90
CA GLY A 38 -3.74 -6.36 7.75
C GLY A 38 -3.75 -5.84 9.16
N ASP A 39 -3.09 -4.75 9.42
CA ASP A 39 -2.95 -4.15 10.74
C ASP A 39 -3.08 -2.64 10.62
N GLN A 40 -4.10 -2.06 11.27
CA GLN A 40 -4.41 -0.65 11.11
C GLN A 40 -3.32 0.27 11.68
N PRO A 41 -2.79 0.08 12.89
CA PRO A 41 -1.69 0.90 13.39
C PRO A 41 -0.47 0.88 12.46
N THR A 42 -0.07 -0.30 11.97
CA THR A 42 1.02 -0.41 11.00
C THR A 42 0.71 0.32 9.69
N ALA A 43 -0.54 0.25 9.21
CA ALA A 43 -0.95 0.96 8.00
C ALA A 43 -0.88 2.49 8.16
N GLU A 44 -1.30 2.99 9.31
CA GLU A 44 -1.22 4.42 9.63
C GLU A 44 0.23 4.91 9.73
N ASP A 45 1.11 4.16 10.40
CA ASP A 45 2.54 4.46 10.50
C ASP A 45 3.20 4.52 9.11
N ILE A 46 2.91 3.53 8.24
CA ILE A 46 3.45 3.50 6.88
C ILE A 46 3.03 4.74 6.08
N VAL A 47 1.76 5.15 6.17
CA VAL A 47 1.27 6.33 5.45
C VAL A 47 1.87 7.60 6.03
N GLN A 48 1.99 7.71 7.34
CA GLN A 48 2.64 8.84 7.99
C GLN A 48 4.10 8.98 7.54
N ASP A 49 4.86 7.87 7.54
CA ASP A 49 6.24 7.85 7.06
C ASP A 49 6.36 8.25 5.58
N ALA A 50 5.41 7.82 4.74
CA ALA A 50 5.38 8.19 3.33
C ALA A 50 5.19 9.71 3.15
N PHE A 51 4.29 10.33 3.93
CA PHE A 51 4.09 11.78 3.89
C PHE A 51 5.27 12.56 4.48
N LEU A 52 5.90 12.08 5.54
CA LEU A 52 7.16 12.64 6.05
C LEU A 52 8.27 12.57 4.99
N GLY A 53 8.38 11.45 4.29
CA GLY A 53 9.30 11.30 3.17
C GLY A 53 9.00 12.26 2.02
N LEU A 54 7.73 12.49 1.69
CA LEU A 54 7.29 13.47 0.71
C LEU A 54 7.71 14.90 1.13
N CYS A 55 7.47 15.27 2.39
CA CYS A 55 7.88 16.58 2.91
C CYS A 55 9.37 16.83 2.71
N ARG A 56 10.21 15.86 3.06
CA ARG A 56 11.68 15.96 2.89
C ARG A 56 12.11 16.09 1.43
N ARG A 57 11.38 15.48 0.50
CA ARG A 57 11.68 15.48 -0.94
C ARG A 57 10.87 16.47 -1.75
N TRP A 58 10.06 17.30 -1.10
CA TRP A 58 9.18 18.25 -1.76
C TRP A 58 9.86 19.11 -2.81
N PRO A 59 11.06 19.70 -2.54
CA PRO A 59 11.73 20.55 -3.52
C PRO A 59 11.98 19.89 -4.89
N SER A 60 12.20 18.57 -4.89
CA SER A 60 12.45 17.82 -6.15
C SER A 60 11.20 17.19 -6.75
N LEU A 61 10.18 16.91 -5.95
CA LEU A 61 8.98 16.17 -6.39
C LEU A 61 7.87 17.08 -6.90
N HIS A 62 7.75 18.31 -6.39
CA HIS A 62 6.70 19.23 -6.83
C HIS A 62 6.91 19.70 -8.27
N GLU A 63 8.15 19.83 -8.71
CA GLU A 63 8.51 20.21 -10.08
C GLU A 63 8.11 19.13 -11.10
N THR A 64 8.18 17.86 -10.73
CA THR A 64 7.84 16.74 -11.60
C THR A 64 6.33 16.41 -11.63
N GLY A 65 5.54 17.01 -10.72
CA GLY A 65 4.10 16.71 -10.59
C GLY A 65 3.79 15.28 -10.13
N ASN A 66 4.77 14.49 -9.69
CA ASN A 66 4.61 13.05 -9.39
C ASN A 66 4.53 12.75 -7.88
N ALA A 67 4.07 13.69 -7.05
CA ALA A 67 3.95 13.51 -5.61
C ALA A 67 3.07 12.31 -5.22
N LEU A 68 1.94 12.09 -5.90
CA LEU A 68 1.06 10.95 -5.66
C LEU A 68 1.71 9.61 -6.04
N GLY A 69 2.43 9.58 -7.16
CA GLY A 69 3.22 8.39 -7.56
C GLY A 69 4.27 8.03 -6.51
N TYR A 70 4.97 9.03 -5.99
CA TYR A 70 5.91 8.85 -4.88
C TYR A 70 5.24 8.29 -3.63
N LEU A 71 4.09 8.84 -3.21
CA LEU A 71 3.36 8.36 -2.04
C LEU A 71 2.93 6.90 -2.21
N ARG A 72 2.37 6.52 -3.36
CA ARG A 72 1.96 5.15 -3.66
C ARG A 72 3.14 4.18 -3.59
N ALA A 73 4.25 4.51 -4.23
CA ALA A 73 5.48 3.69 -4.20
C ALA A 73 6.05 3.59 -2.76
N SER A 74 6.06 4.68 -2.01
CA SER A 74 6.54 4.70 -0.62
C SER A 74 5.70 3.81 0.29
N VAL A 75 4.38 3.87 0.18
CA VAL A 75 3.46 3.02 0.95
C VAL A 75 3.68 1.54 0.62
N LEU A 76 3.78 1.17 -0.67
CA LEU A 76 4.06 -0.21 -1.06
C LEU A 76 5.41 -0.71 -0.53
N ASN A 77 6.45 0.12 -0.59
CA ASN A 77 7.77 -0.22 -0.06
C ASN A 77 7.73 -0.39 1.47
N GLY A 78 6.97 0.44 2.18
CA GLY A 78 6.71 0.29 3.61
C GLY A 78 6.03 -1.05 3.92
N CYS A 79 4.98 -1.41 3.20
CA CYS A 79 4.29 -2.68 3.34
C CYS A 79 5.22 -3.88 3.09
N ARG A 80 6.03 -3.83 2.03
CA ARG A 80 7.04 -4.88 1.74
C ARG A 80 8.08 -5.01 2.84
N SER A 81 8.50 -3.89 3.43
CA SER A 81 9.45 -3.90 4.55
C SER A 81 8.87 -4.59 5.78
N VAL A 82 7.62 -4.28 6.15
CA VAL A 82 6.90 -4.93 7.25
C VAL A 82 6.78 -6.44 6.99
N HIS A 83 6.39 -6.85 5.78
CA HIS A 83 6.32 -8.26 5.41
C HIS A 83 7.66 -8.97 5.56
N ARG A 84 8.77 -8.38 5.09
CA ARG A 84 10.12 -8.96 5.25
C ARG A 84 10.50 -9.16 6.70
N VAL A 85 10.22 -8.17 7.56
CA VAL A 85 10.52 -8.27 8.99
C VAL A 85 9.69 -9.36 9.65
N ARG A 86 8.39 -9.42 9.36
CA ARG A 86 7.49 -10.47 9.90
C ARG A 86 7.89 -11.86 9.42
N SER A 87 8.22 -12.04 8.15
CA SER A 87 8.66 -13.32 7.59
C SER A 87 9.98 -13.81 8.21
N ARG A 88 10.96 -12.92 8.41
CA ARG A 88 12.21 -13.27 9.08
C ARG A 88 11.99 -13.74 10.52
N ARG A 89 11.11 -13.07 11.26
CA ARG A 89 10.79 -13.45 12.65
C ARG A 89 10.10 -14.81 12.76
N ARG A 90 9.35 -15.22 11.73
CA ARG A 90 8.59 -16.47 11.69
C ARG A 90 9.30 -17.61 10.97
N GLY A 91 10.46 -17.36 10.36
CA GLY A 91 11.16 -18.36 9.51
C GLY A 91 10.39 -18.75 8.23
N ILE A 92 9.42 -17.90 7.79
CA ILE A 92 8.52 -18.15 6.65
C ILE A 92 8.99 -17.37 5.43
N THR A 93 8.81 -17.94 4.23
CA THR A 93 9.16 -17.28 2.97
C THR A 93 8.26 -16.08 2.67
N LEU A 94 8.78 -15.10 1.89
CA LEU A 94 8.09 -13.85 1.53
C LEU A 94 6.74 -14.04 0.78
N ASP A 95 6.51 -15.22 0.20
CA ASP A 95 5.29 -15.56 -0.55
C ASP A 95 4.22 -16.25 0.31
N ALA A 96 4.46 -16.42 1.61
CA ALA A 96 3.44 -17.00 2.49
C ALA A 96 2.23 -16.07 2.62
N PRO A 97 1.00 -16.60 2.66
CA PRO A 97 -0.21 -15.83 2.90
C PRO A 97 -0.12 -15.08 4.24
N ALA A 98 -0.69 -13.89 4.30
CA ALA A 98 -0.77 -13.13 5.56
C ALA A 98 -1.77 -13.80 6.51
N ASP A 99 -1.45 -13.77 7.82
CA ASP A 99 -2.33 -14.33 8.87
C ASP A 99 -3.72 -13.69 8.91
N SER A 100 -4.62 -14.38 9.60
CA SER A 100 -6.02 -14.01 9.80
C SER A 100 -6.23 -12.56 10.25
N VAL A 101 -7.26 -11.94 9.70
CA VAL A 101 -7.74 -10.59 10.08
C VAL A 101 -8.25 -10.63 11.52
N SER A 102 -7.87 -9.66 12.36
CA SER A 102 -8.49 -9.52 13.68
C SER A 102 -9.92 -8.98 13.54
N ALA A 103 -10.78 -9.28 14.51
CA ALA A 103 -12.17 -8.82 14.50
C ALA A 103 -12.30 -7.29 14.53
N GLU A 104 -11.33 -6.59 15.13
CA GLU A 104 -11.28 -5.13 15.22
C GLU A 104 -10.97 -4.46 13.88
N ASP A 105 -10.14 -5.10 13.05
CA ASP A 105 -9.77 -4.59 11.73
C ASP A 105 -10.93 -4.62 10.73
N ILE A 106 -11.95 -5.42 11.01
CA ILE A 106 -13.11 -5.66 10.14
C ILE A 106 -14.16 -4.55 10.24
N ALA A 107 -14.23 -3.86 11.38
CA ALA A 107 -15.17 -2.75 11.58
C ALA A 107 -14.96 -1.59 10.59
N VAL A 108 -13.74 -1.46 10.04
CA VAL A 108 -13.37 -0.39 9.08
C VAL A 108 -13.91 -0.65 7.67
N VAL A 109 -14.26 -1.89 7.32
CA VAL A 109 -14.55 -2.26 5.92
C VAL A 109 -15.99 -2.78 5.72
N GLY A 110 -16.74 -3.00 6.79
CA GLY A 110 -18.10 -3.54 6.75
C GLY A 110 -18.17 -5.07 6.58
N GLU A 111 -19.21 -5.65 7.12
CA GLU A 111 -19.38 -7.12 7.22
C GLU A 111 -19.43 -7.82 5.85
N ALA A 112 -20.07 -7.18 4.85
CA ALA A 112 -20.18 -7.70 3.48
C ALA A 112 -18.85 -7.85 2.75
N ASN A 113 -17.80 -7.12 3.18
CA ASN A 113 -16.49 -7.15 2.55
C ASN A 113 -15.47 -8.03 3.31
N ARG A 114 -15.86 -8.61 4.43
CA ARG A 114 -14.98 -9.41 5.30
C ARG A 114 -14.35 -10.61 4.58
N GLU A 115 -15.16 -11.36 3.84
CA GLU A 115 -14.73 -12.54 3.11
C GLU A 115 -13.74 -12.17 1.98
N VAL A 116 -14.07 -11.11 1.24
CA VAL A 116 -13.20 -10.59 0.16
C VAL A 116 -11.86 -10.12 0.71
N LEU A 117 -11.87 -9.41 1.84
CA LEU A 117 -10.64 -8.98 2.51
C LEU A 117 -9.79 -10.15 2.98
N ALA A 118 -10.41 -11.14 3.62
CA ALA A 118 -9.72 -12.35 4.07
C ALA A 118 -9.10 -13.08 2.87
N ALA A 119 -9.84 -13.19 1.75
CA ALA A 119 -9.36 -13.82 0.54
C ALA A 119 -8.20 -13.02 -0.11
N ILE A 120 -8.31 -11.68 -0.20
CA ILE A 120 -7.22 -10.81 -0.70
C ILE A 120 -5.94 -11.01 0.11
N ARG A 121 -6.04 -11.15 1.42
CA ARG A 121 -4.89 -11.33 2.30
C ARG A 121 -4.22 -12.70 2.17
N ARG A 122 -4.97 -13.72 1.74
CA ARG A 122 -4.41 -15.05 1.42
C ARG A 122 -3.67 -15.10 0.09
N LEU A 123 -3.78 -14.07 -0.76
CA LEU A 123 -3.01 -13.99 -2.01
C LEU A 123 -1.51 -13.83 -1.73
N PRO A 124 -0.64 -14.42 -2.56
CA PRO A 124 0.79 -14.10 -2.57
C PRO A 124 1.02 -12.60 -2.74
N ALA A 125 2.04 -12.04 -2.08
CA ALA A 125 2.26 -10.60 -1.95
C ALA A 125 2.21 -9.86 -3.29
N ARG A 126 2.87 -10.37 -4.34
CA ARG A 126 2.88 -9.75 -5.67
C ARG A 126 1.52 -9.76 -6.36
N GLN A 127 0.75 -10.84 -6.19
CA GLN A 127 -0.61 -10.93 -6.74
C GLN A 127 -1.55 -9.99 -6.01
N ARG A 128 -1.45 -9.91 -4.68
CA ARG A 128 -2.20 -8.97 -3.85
C ARG A 128 -1.92 -7.52 -4.26
N GLU A 129 -0.64 -7.13 -4.36
CA GLU A 129 -0.25 -5.80 -4.83
C GLU A 129 -0.92 -5.46 -6.16
N ALA A 130 -0.79 -6.33 -7.16
CA ALA A 130 -1.33 -6.09 -8.49
C ALA A 130 -2.85 -5.96 -8.48
N VAL A 131 -3.56 -6.85 -7.80
CA VAL A 131 -5.03 -6.82 -7.69
C VAL A 131 -5.49 -5.55 -6.98
N VAL A 132 -4.89 -5.21 -5.84
CA VAL A 132 -5.29 -4.03 -5.06
C VAL A 132 -5.02 -2.74 -5.83
N LEU A 133 -3.88 -2.59 -6.48
CA LEU A 133 -3.57 -1.40 -7.28
C LEU A 133 -4.51 -1.25 -8.47
N ARG A 134 -4.83 -2.34 -9.15
CA ARG A 134 -5.68 -2.32 -10.34
C ARG A 134 -7.16 -2.10 -10.04
N TYR A 135 -7.69 -2.72 -8.97
CA TYR A 135 -9.13 -2.76 -8.71
C TYR A 135 -9.57 -1.89 -7.53
N TYR A 136 -8.72 -1.69 -6.55
CA TYR A 136 -9.06 -0.81 -5.44
C TYR A 136 -8.63 0.66 -5.69
N LEU A 137 -7.45 0.88 -6.25
CA LEU A 137 -6.96 2.22 -6.59
C LEU A 137 -7.22 2.62 -8.05
N ASP A 138 -7.88 1.77 -8.83
CA ASP A 138 -8.22 2.00 -10.25
C ASP A 138 -7.03 2.51 -11.09
N MET A 139 -5.85 1.95 -10.83
CA MET A 139 -4.64 2.32 -11.54
C MET A 139 -4.57 1.60 -12.89
N THR A 140 -4.03 2.28 -13.91
CA THR A 140 -3.68 1.61 -15.18
C THR A 140 -2.56 0.59 -14.96
N GLU A 141 -2.35 -0.33 -15.91
CA GLU A 141 -1.23 -1.28 -15.84
C GLU A 141 0.12 -0.56 -15.76
N ASP A 142 0.27 0.56 -16.47
CA ASP A 142 1.51 1.35 -16.47
C ASP A 142 1.74 2.04 -15.11
N GLN A 143 0.70 2.61 -14.51
CA GLN A 143 0.77 3.21 -13.18
C GLN A 143 1.09 2.16 -12.11
N ALA A 144 0.45 0.99 -12.19
CA ALA A 144 0.72 -0.11 -11.27
C ALA A 144 2.15 -0.66 -11.45
N ALA A 145 2.63 -0.79 -12.69
CA ALA A 145 3.99 -1.20 -12.99
C ALA A 145 5.02 -0.24 -12.40
N GLN A 146 4.79 1.06 -12.55
CA GLN A 146 5.64 2.10 -11.96
C GLN A 146 5.63 2.01 -10.41
N ALA A 147 4.45 1.90 -9.79
CA ALA A 147 4.34 1.81 -8.33
C ALA A 147 4.96 0.53 -7.77
N MET A 148 4.82 -0.60 -8.46
CA MET A 148 5.39 -1.88 -8.08
C MET A 148 6.89 -2.00 -8.41
N GLY A 149 7.44 -1.15 -9.26
CA GLY A 149 8.82 -1.25 -9.75
C GLY A 149 9.06 -2.49 -10.62
N VAL A 150 8.07 -2.87 -11.46
CA VAL A 150 8.12 -4.05 -12.32
C VAL A 150 7.66 -3.70 -13.74
N SER A 151 7.79 -4.66 -14.69
CA SER A 151 7.26 -4.47 -16.04
C SER A 151 5.74 -4.55 -16.08
N ARG A 152 5.12 -3.91 -17.06
CA ARG A 152 3.67 -4.01 -17.33
C ARG A 152 3.22 -5.46 -17.53
N GLY A 153 4.02 -6.29 -18.22
CA GLY A 153 3.74 -7.72 -18.39
C GLY A 153 3.69 -8.47 -17.07
N THR A 154 4.55 -8.10 -16.12
CA THR A 154 4.54 -8.66 -14.76
C THR A 154 3.25 -8.27 -14.02
N VAL A 155 2.79 -7.03 -14.12
CA VAL A 155 1.52 -6.59 -13.53
C VAL A 155 0.36 -7.38 -14.12
N LYS A 156 0.27 -7.47 -15.45
CA LYS A 156 -0.79 -8.21 -16.14
C LYS A 156 -0.86 -9.66 -15.68
N SER A 157 0.27 -10.36 -15.64
CA SER A 157 0.33 -11.77 -15.22
C SER A 157 0.03 -11.95 -13.73
N ALA A 158 0.49 -11.04 -12.87
CA ALA A 158 0.22 -11.06 -11.43
C ALA A 158 -1.26 -10.79 -11.14
N THR A 159 -1.86 -9.83 -11.85
CA THR A 159 -3.30 -9.51 -11.74
C THR A 159 -4.15 -10.70 -12.15
N SER A 160 -3.89 -11.30 -13.32
CA SER A 160 -4.65 -12.46 -13.82
C SER A 160 -4.58 -13.65 -12.86
N ARG A 161 -3.39 -13.99 -12.37
CA ARG A 161 -3.21 -15.07 -11.38
C ARG A 161 -3.86 -14.74 -10.04
N GLY A 162 -3.77 -13.48 -9.61
CA GLY A 162 -4.38 -13.02 -8.38
C GLY A 162 -5.90 -13.11 -8.41
N LEU A 163 -6.54 -12.71 -9.51
CA LEU A 163 -7.99 -12.83 -9.68
C LEU A 163 -8.45 -14.30 -9.72
N ALA A 164 -7.72 -15.15 -10.43
CA ALA A 164 -8.03 -16.59 -10.47
C ALA A 164 -7.89 -17.23 -9.08
N ALA A 165 -6.88 -16.86 -8.31
CA ALA A 165 -6.72 -17.32 -6.93
C ALA A 165 -7.82 -16.79 -6.02
N LEU A 166 -8.18 -15.49 -6.15
CA LEU A 166 -9.24 -14.86 -5.38
C LEU A 166 -10.60 -15.54 -5.61
N ALA A 167 -10.95 -15.84 -6.86
CA ALA A 167 -12.17 -16.55 -7.20
C ALA A 167 -12.25 -17.90 -6.47
N ARG A 168 -11.18 -18.72 -6.52
CA ARG A 168 -11.13 -20.00 -5.80
C ARG A 168 -11.28 -19.84 -4.29
N LEU A 169 -10.60 -18.87 -3.69
CA LEU A 169 -10.67 -18.62 -2.26
C LEU A 169 -12.07 -18.23 -1.81
N LEU A 170 -12.81 -17.48 -2.63
CA LEU A 170 -14.19 -17.08 -2.34
C LEU A 170 -15.20 -18.23 -2.53
N GLU A 171 -14.92 -19.17 -3.44
CA GLU A 171 -15.72 -20.39 -3.61
C GLU A 171 -15.57 -21.36 -2.44
N GLU A 172 -14.35 -21.47 -1.86
CA GLU A 172 -14.06 -22.31 -0.68
C GLU A 172 -14.76 -21.84 0.61
N THR A 173 -15.23 -20.58 0.64
CA THR A 173 -15.82 -19.96 1.83
C THR A 173 -17.36 -20.07 1.84
N LYS A 174 -17.98 -20.48 0.72
CA LYS A 174 -19.43 -20.69 0.60
C LYS A 174 -19.85 -22.11 1.01
#